data_a7abb5b66025af3c6a2c65f10fd87e42
#
_entry.id   a7abb5b66025af3c6a2c65f10fd87e42
#
_cell.length_a   1.000
_cell.length_b   1.000
_cell.length_c   1.000
_cell.angle_alpha   90.00
_cell.angle_beta   90.00
_cell.angle_gamma   90.00
#
_symmetry.space_group_name_H-M   'P 1'
#
loop_
_entity.id
_entity.type
_entity.pdbx_description
1 polymer ?
#
loop_
_entity_poly.entity_id
_entity_poly.type
_entity_poly.pdbx_seq_one_letter_code
_entity_poly.pdbx_strand_id
1 'polypeptide(L)'
;MPALPLTVHRLAHVPVTARDGCVLSAAVFLPEGEGAWPAIIDAVPYRKDDDFLWLDWDTYGNLASYGFACVRLDLRGTGSSEGVIADEYSVDELNDLEDAIAAVAEMPWCTGRVGMTGVSWGGFNCAQVAMRRPPALAAIAPIHWSHDRYNCDVHYVGGCPQVLQSVSWPGSMIVENALPPDPTIVGLAAFELLWRRRLAETPQWPLNWARRQRRDGYWKHGSLCQDWSSIGCPVFAIGGWLDSYADACLELLEHGSMPRRALIGPWGHAGRITAGPGPRSTTARCSPTSLGARWPSIPSPTPSRH
;
A
#
# COMPACT_ATOMS: atom_id res chain seq x y z
N MET A 1 17.74 20.67 -12.45
CA MET A 1 16.81 19.52 -12.42
C MET A 1 16.46 19.17 -13.87
N PRO A 2 16.37 17.87 -14.22
CA PRO A 2 15.88 17.50 -15.55
C PRO A 2 14.46 18.02 -15.75
N ALA A 3 14.06 18.20 -17.03
CA ALA A 3 12.71 18.60 -17.35
C ALA A 3 11.73 17.47 -17.03
N LEU A 4 10.66 17.74 -16.29
CA LEU A 4 9.58 16.78 -16.01
C LEU A 4 8.51 16.83 -17.12
N PRO A 5 7.84 15.71 -17.45
CA PRO A 5 8.02 14.37 -16.87
C PRO A 5 9.28 13.64 -17.39
N LEU A 6 9.86 12.78 -16.55
CA LEU A 6 10.99 11.91 -16.90
C LEU A 6 10.49 10.66 -17.63
N THR A 7 11.34 10.07 -18.47
CA THR A 7 11.14 8.70 -18.95
C THR A 7 11.22 7.72 -17.77
N VAL A 8 10.44 6.65 -17.82
CA VAL A 8 10.35 5.67 -16.74
C VAL A 8 10.53 4.27 -17.33
N HIS A 9 11.32 3.44 -16.68
CA HIS A 9 11.41 2.01 -16.95
C HIS A 9 10.89 1.20 -15.78
N ARG A 10 10.40 -0.01 -16.05
CA ARG A 10 9.90 -0.95 -15.04
C ARG A 10 10.85 -2.14 -14.89
N LEU A 11 11.32 -2.36 -13.67
CA LEU A 11 11.92 -3.62 -13.26
C LEU A 11 10.79 -4.55 -12.80
N ALA A 12 10.55 -5.64 -13.53
CA ALA A 12 9.40 -6.50 -13.30
C ALA A 12 9.51 -7.30 -11.99
N HIS A 13 10.75 -7.63 -11.61
CA HIS A 13 11.01 -8.40 -10.39
C HIS A 13 12.28 -7.90 -9.70
N VAL A 14 12.12 -7.39 -8.50
CA VAL A 14 13.17 -7.05 -7.55
C VAL A 14 12.89 -7.83 -6.27
N PRO A 15 13.75 -8.78 -5.88
CA PRO A 15 13.53 -9.55 -4.67
C PRO A 15 13.77 -8.68 -3.42
N VAL A 16 12.88 -8.83 -2.45
CA VAL A 16 13.00 -8.23 -1.12
C VAL A 16 12.95 -9.36 -0.10
N THR A 17 14.04 -9.57 0.63
CA THR A 17 14.13 -10.65 1.62
C THR A 17 13.68 -10.16 2.98
N ALA A 18 12.65 -10.79 3.53
CA ALA A 18 12.17 -10.55 4.89
C ALA A 18 13.11 -11.19 5.93
N ARG A 19 13.00 -10.75 7.19
CA ARG A 19 13.84 -11.18 8.34
C ARG A 19 13.85 -12.68 8.60
N ASP A 20 12.83 -13.39 8.17
CA ASP A 20 12.71 -14.86 8.28
C ASP A 20 13.20 -15.60 7.05
N GLY A 21 13.74 -14.89 6.06
CA GLY A 21 14.24 -15.43 4.81
C GLY A 21 13.20 -15.60 3.70
N CYS A 22 11.93 -15.26 3.93
CA CYS A 22 10.90 -15.25 2.88
C CYS A 22 11.22 -14.18 1.84
N VAL A 23 11.20 -14.55 0.56
CA VAL A 23 11.47 -13.62 -0.54
C VAL A 23 10.17 -13.06 -1.09
N LEU A 24 10.01 -11.75 -1.00
CA LEU A 24 8.90 -11.00 -1.57
C LEU A 24 9.28 -10.48 -2.95
N SER A 25 8.30 -10.39 -3.83
CA SER A 25 8.47 -9.91 -5.20
C SER A 25 7.97 -8.48 -5.35
N ALA A 26 8.86 -7.56 -5.71
CA ALA A 26 8.51 -6.19 -6.03
C ALA A 26 8.66 -5.90 -7.53
N ALA A 27 7.80 -5.05 -8.08
CA ALA A 27 8.06 -4.34 -9.33
C ALA A 27 8.47 -2.91 -8.99
N VAL A 28 9.44 -2.36 -9.73
CA VAL A 28 9.94 -1.01 -9.46
C VAL A 28 9.84 -0.17 -10.73
N PHE A 29 9.14 0.96 -10.64
CA PHE A 29 9.09 1.98 -11.67
C PHE A 29 10.14 3.03 -11.34
N LEU A 30 11.18 3.12 -12.16
CA LEU A 30 12.32 4.00 -11.94
C LEU A 30 12.37 5.11 -13.00
N PRO A 31 12.56 6.37 -12.58
CA PRO A 31 12.89 7.43 -13.52
C PRO A 31 14.23 7.14 -14.19
N GLU A 32 14.35 7.47 -15.47
CA GLU A 32 15.65 7.50 -16.15
C GLU A 32 16.44 8.74 -15.71
N GLY A 33 17.72 8.55 -15.46
CA GLY A 33 18.63 9.60 -15.05
C GLY A 33 19.68 9.12 -14.05
N GLU A 34 20.65 10.00 -13.78
CA GLU A 34 21.67 9.75 -12.78
C GLU A 34 21.18 10.17 -11.39
N GLY A 35 21.54 9.39 -10.38
CA GLY A 35 21.29 9.67 -8.98
C GLY A 35 20.29 8.72 -8.32
N ALA A 36 19.95 9.05 -7.08
CA ALA A 36 18.99 8.29 -6.27
C ALA A 36 17.69 9.09 -6.12
N TRP A 37 16.58 8.37 -5.99
CA TRP A 37 15.22 8.91 -5.89
C TRP A 37 14.60 8.60 -4.53
N PRO A 38 13.78 9.45 -3.95
CA PRO A 38 12.94 9.04 -2.82
C PRO A 38 12.01 7.93 -3.29
N ALA A 39 11.86 6.89 -2.49
CA ALA A 39 11.02 5.75 -2.84
C ALA A 39 9.59 5.90 -2.31
N ILE A 40 8.64 5.30 -3.02
CA ILE A 40 7.24 5.15 -2.58
C ILE A 40 6.87 3.68 -2.71
N ILE A 41 6.45 3.04 -1.62
CA ILE A 41 5.99 1.65 -1.61
C ILE A 41 4.46 1.61 -1.56
N ASP A 42 3.87 0.75 -2.41
CA ASP A 42 2.52 0.23 -2.23
C ASP A 42 2.58 -1.29 -2.17
N ALA A 43 1.95 -1.86 -1.15
CA ALA A 43 1.96 -3.29 -0.88
C ALA A 43 0.54 -3.80 -0.65
N VAL A 44 0.11 -4.71 -1.50
CA VAL A 44 -1.26 -5.27 -1.49
C VAL A 44 -1.25 -6.72 -1.96
N PRO A 45 -2.31 -7.50 -1.67
CA PRO A 45 -2.40 -8.91 -2.07
C PRO A 45 -2.86 -9.12 -3.53
N TYR A 46 -3.09 -8.06 -4.31
CA TYR A 46 -3.82 -8.09 -5.59
C TYR A 46 -2.93 -8.36 -6.82
N ARG A 47 -1.77 -9.01 -6.66
CA ARG A 47 -0.97 -9.56 -7.76
C ARG A 47 -0.54 -8.52 -8.81
N LYS A 48 0.61 -7.87 -8.57
CA LYS A 48 1.18 -6.75 -9.35
C LYS A 48 1.39 -7.00 -10.85
N ASP A 49 1.45 -8.27 -11.28
CA ASP A 49 1.75 -8.63 -12.68
C ASP A 49 0.50 -9.06 -13.46
N ASP A 50 -0.68 -9.04 -12.82
CA ASP A 50 -1.95 -9.45 -13.44
C ASP A 50 -2.81 -8.22 -13.85
N ASP A 51 -4.10 -8.23 -13.58
CA ASP A 51 -5.09 -7.27 -14.05
C ASP A 51 -4.81 -5.81 -13.66
N PHE A 52 -4.06 -5.59 -12.59
CA PHE A 52 -3.71 -4.25 -12.12
C PHE A 52 -2.48 -3.63 -12.81
N LEU A 53 -1.76 -4.36 -13.65
CA LEU A 53 -0.51 -3.88 -14.26
C LEU A 53 -0.69 -2.58 -15.07
N TRP A 54 -1.79 -2.45 -15.83
CA TRP A 54 -2.07 -1.23 -16.59
C TRP A 54 -2.38 -0.03 -15.67
N LEU A 55 -3.04 -0.30 -14.55
CA LEU A 55 -3.36 0.68 -13.52
C LEU A 55 -2.10 1.13 -12.77
N ASP A 56 -1.20 0.20 -12.51
CA ASP A 56 0.09 0.47 -11.90
C ASP A 56 0.94 1.38 -12.79
N TRP A 57 0.91 1.21 -14.13
CA TRP A 57 1.56 2.14 -15.05
C TRP A 57 0.95 3.54 -15.00
N ASP A 58 -0.37 3.67 -14.99
CA ASP A 58 -1.04 4.98 -14.90
C ASP A 58 -0.78 5.67 -13.55
N THR A 59 -0.61 4.91 -12.48
CA THR A 59 -0.40 5.44 -11.13
C THR A 59 1.09 5.60 -10.82
N TYR A 60 1.84 4.52 -10.77
CA TYR A 60 3.23 4.50 -10.29
C TYR A 60 4.21 4.90 -11.38
N GLY A 61 3.94 4.55 -12.63
CA GLY A 61 4.70 5.08 -13.76
C GLY A 61 4.59 6.59 -13.86
N ASN A 62 3.38 7.13 -13.64
CA ASN A 62 3.18 8.57 -13.61
C ASN A 62 3.90 9.23 -12.41
N LEU A 63 3.77 8.70 -11.19
CA LEU A 63 4.50 9.21 -10.02
C LEU A 63 6.02 9.14 -10.24
N ALA A 64 6.51 8.07 -10.82
CA ALA A 64 7.92 7.92 -11.12
C ALA A 64 8.41 8.99 -12.11
N SER A 65 7.60 9.36 -13.10
CA SER A 65 7.96 10.42 -14.05
C SER A 65 8.17 11.79 -13.38
N TYR A 66 7.74 11.96 -12.15
CA TYR A 66 7.96 13.15 -11.32
C TYR A 66 9.12 13.01 -10.33
N GLY A 67 9.94 11.97 -10.45
CA GLY A 67 11.17 11.83 -9.68
C GLY A 67 11.02 11.00 -8.39
N PHE A 68 10.19 9.96 -8.41
CA PHE A 68 10.07 8.97 -7.34
C PHE A 68 10.43 7.58 -7.88
N ALA A 69 11.10 6.78 -7.07
CA ALA A 69 11.20 5.34 -7.32
C ALA A 69 9.95 4.66 -6.72
N CYS A 70 9.04 4.17 -7.57
CA CYS A 70 7.78 3.59 -7.09
C CYS A 70 7.88 2.07 -7.05
N VAL A 71 7.64 1.49 -5.89
CA VAL A 71 7.76 0.06 -5.59
C VAL A 71 6.37 -0.52 -5.37
N ARG A 72 5.98 -1.47 -6.22
CA ARG A 72 4.76 -2.23 -6.11
C ARG A 72 5.09 -3.62 -5.58
N LEU A 73 4.71 -3.93 -4.35
CA LEU A 73 5.10 -5.16 -3.65
C LEU A 73 3.92 -6.13 -3.57
N ASP A 74 4.13 -7.37 -4.01
CA ASP A 74 3.22 -8.48 -3.67
C ASP A 74 3.44 -8.87 -2.21
N LEU A 75 2.38 -8.95 -1.43
CA LEU A 75 2.45 -9.43 -0.05
C LEU A 75 2.85 -10.91 0.01
N ARG A 76 3.39 -11.35 1.13
CA ARG A 76 3.70 -12.76 1.43
C ARG A 76 2.55 -13.66 1.01
N GLY A 77 2.85 -14.71 0.24
CA GLY A 77 1.87 -15.69 -0.21
C GLY A 77 0.97 -15.24 -1.36
N THR A 78 1.21 -14.07 -1.94
CA THR A 78 0.43 -13.55 -3.08
C THR A 78 1.33 -13.30 -4.30
N GLY A 79 0.73 -13.22 -5.50
CA GLY A 79 1.46 -12.97 -6.74
C GLY A 79 2.71 -13.83 -6.87
N SER A 80 3.85 -13.19 -7.08
CA SER A 80 5.14 -13.87 -7.21
C SER A 80 5.99 -13.88 -5.93
N SER A 81 5.44 -13.45 -4.77
CA SER A 81 6.10 -13.54 -3.47
C SER A 81 6.04 -14.95 -2.91
N GLU A 82 7.02 -15.36 -2.13
CA GLU A 82 7.02 -16.64 -1.44
C GLU A 82 6.05 -16.68 -0.24
N GLY A 83 5.95 -17.84 0.40
CA GLY A 83 5.17 -18.04 1.61
C GLY A 83 3.68 -18.25 1.38
N VAL A 84 2.92 -18.09 2.46
CA VAL A 84 1.46 -18.20 2.52
C VAL A 84 0.91 -17.02 3.32
N ILE A 85 -0.13 -16.38 2.85
CA ILE A 85 -0.80 -15.31 3.57
C ILE A 85 -1.74 -15.91 4.62
N ALA A 86 -1.54 -15.55 5.89
CA ALA A 86 -2.26 -16.17 7.00
C ALA A 86 -3.63 -15.53 7.29
N ASP A 87 -3.73 -14.22 7.15
CA ASP A 87 -4.93 -13.39 7.34
C ASP A 87 -4.62 -11.97 6.84
N GLU A 88 -5.59 -11.09 6.82
CA GLU A 88 -5.37 -9.68 6.56
C GLU A 88 -4.62 -9.01 7.74
N TYR A 89 -3.70 -8.11 7.40
CA TYR A 89 -2.96 -7.29 8.36
C TYR A 89 -2.27 -8.10 9.47
N SER A 90 -1.80 -9.30 9.14
CA SER A 90 -1.10 -10.16 10.10
C SER A 90 0.18 -9.50 10.62
N VAL A 91 0.67 -9.99 11.77
CA VAL A 91 1.95 -9.52 12.32
C VAL A 91 3.10 -9.78 11.34
N ASP A 92 3.07 -10.91 10.63
CA ASP A 92 4.07 -11.25 9.62
C ASP A 92 4.01 -10.29 8.42
N GLU A 93 2.82 -9.94 7.95
CA GLU A 93 2.64 -8.91 6.92
C GLU A 93 3.27 -7.58 7.34
N LEU A 94 2.99 -7.12 8.55
CA LEU A 94 3.57 -5.87 9.05
C LEU A 94 5.09 -5.95 9.24
N ASN A 95 5.63 -7.11 9.64
CA ASN A 95 7.07 -7.36 9.71
C ASN A 95 7.70 -7.30 8.32
N ASP A 96 7.09 -7.93 7.34
CA ASP A 96 7.52 -7.90 5.94
C ASP A 96 7.58 -6.49 5.38
N LEU A 97 6.60 -5.66 5.72
CA LEU A 97 6.56 -4.27 5.28
C LEU A 97 7.64 -3.41 5.93
N GLU A 98 7.96 -3.63 7.23
CA GLU A 98 9.11 -2.99 7.85
C GLU A 98 10.42 -3.39 7.17
N ASP A 99 10.58 -4.68 6.89
CA ASP A 99 11.77 -5.20 6.20
C ASP A 99 11.87 -4.67 4.77
N ALA A 100 10.75 -4.55 4.06
CA ALA A 100 10.69 -3.98 2.72
C ALA A 100 11.08 -2.49 2.73
N ILE A 101 10.62 -1.72 3.71
CA ILE A 101 11.00 -0.31 3.87
C ILE A 101 12.52 -0.20 4.10
N ALA A 102 13.08 -1.03 4.97
CA ALA A 102 14.52 -1.02 5.25
C ALA A 102 15.32 -1.44 4.02
N ALA A 103 14.94 -2.53 3.34
CA ALA A 103 15.62 -3.03 2.15
C ALA A 103 15.56 -2.02 0.99
N VAL A 104 14.41 -1.39 0.75
CA VAL A 104 14.26 -0.36 -0.29
C VAL A 104 15.10 0.87 0.01
N ALA A 105 15.21 1.27 1.28
CA ALA A 105 16.04 2.40 1.68
C ALA A 105 17.53 2.20 1.37
N GLU A 106 18.00 0.97 1.37
CA GLU A 106 19.39 0.55 1.08
C GLU A 106 19.67 0.39 -0.42
N MET A 107 18.64 0.42 -1.28
CA MET A 107 18.81 0.22 -2.73
C MET A 107 19.65 1.36 -3.35
N PRO A 108 20.57 1.08 -4.30
CA PRO A 108 21.43 2.09 -4.90
C PRO A 108 20.71 3.25 -5.57
N TRP A 109 19.48 3.01 -6.02
CA TRP A 109 18.62 4.01 -6.64
C TRP A 109 17.72 4.76 -5.63
N CYS A 110 17.79 4.43 -4.33
CA CYS A 110 17.02 5.10 -3.28
C CYS A 110 17.86 6.11 -2.50
N THR A 111 17.25 7.23 -2.15
CA THR A 111 17.88 8.27 -1.29
C THR A 111 17.93 7.88 0.19
N GLY A 112 17.49 6.69 0.58
CA GLY A 112 17.31 6.29 1.97
C GLY A 112 15.99 6.78 2.59
N ARG A 113 15.14 7.48 1.83
CA ARG A 113 13.84 8.00 2.28
C ARG A 113 12.72 7.25 1.57
N VAL A 114 11.86 6.63 2.35
CA VAL A 114 10.76 5.83 1.85
C VAL A 114 9.44 6.44 2.30
N GLY A 115 8.52 6.63 1.37
CA GLY A 115 7.11 6.88 1.66
C GLY A 115 6.28 5.62 1.41
N MET A 116 5.07 5.59 1.95
CA MET A 116 4.07 4.58 1.57
C MET A 116 2.80 5.24 1.06
N THR A 117 2.18 4.60 0.08
CA THR A 117 0.86 4.95 -0.42
C THR A 117 0.12 3.66 -0.75
N GLY A 118 -1.17 3.75 -1.00
CA GLY A 118 -1.97 2.64 -1.48
C GLY A 118 -3.45 2.88 -1.24
N VAL A 119 -4.25 2.18 -2.02
CA VAL A 119 -5.71 2.23 -1.93
C VAL A 119 -6.20 1.05 -1.10
N SER A 120 -7.20 1.27 -0.24
CA SER A 120 -7.84 0.19 0.53
C SER A 120 -6.80 -0.56 1.37
N TRP A 121 -6.56 -1.83 1.13
CA TRP A 121 -5.54 -2.63 1.83
C TRP A 121 -4.18 -1.91 1.92
N GLY A 122 -3.69 -1.35 0.81
CA GLY A 122 -2.45 -0.58 0.81
C GLY A 122 -2.53 0.67 1.69
N GLY A 123 -3.68 1.33 1.76
CA GLY A 123 -3.94 2.47 2.66
C GLY A 123 -3.96 2.06 4.13
N PHE A 124 -4.56 0.92 4.45
CA PHE A 124 -4.51 0.33 5.80
C PHE A 124 -3.08 -0.04 6.20
N ASN A 125 -2.32 -0.66 5.30
CA ASN A 125 -0.91 -0.98 5.53
C ASN A 125 -0.07 0.26 5.81
N CYS A 126 -0.31 1.37 5.08
CA CYS A 126 0.36 2.64 5.36
C CYS A 126 0.19 3.08 6.82
N ALA A 127 -1.05 3.09 7.31
CA ALA A 127 -1.35 3.52 8.67
C ALA A 127 -0.76 2.56 9.72
N GLN A 128 -0.95 1.25 9.54
CA GLN A 128 -0.50 0.24 10.50
C GLN A 128 1.03 0.18 10.62
N VAL A 129 1.74 0.26 9.49
CA VAL A 129 3.21 0.28 9.50
C VAL A 129 3.73 1.59 10.08
N ALA A 130 3.08 2.72 9.81
CA ALA A 130 3.48 4.01 10.39
C ALA A 130 3.33 4.05 11.92
N MET A 131 2.37 3.31 12.51
CA MET A 131 2.25 3.12 13.96
C MET A 131 3.48 2.40 14.56
N ARG A 132 4.19 1.61 13.77
CA ARG A 132 5.40 0.88 14.19
C ARG A 132 6.69 1.69 14.00
N ARG A 133 6.60 2.85 13.32
CA ARG A 133 7.68 3.85 13.14
C ARG A 133 8.97 3.30 12.54
N PRO A 134 8.95 2.62 11.38
CA PRO A 134 10.20 2.20 10.74
C PRO A 134 11.11 3.42 10.47
N PRO A 135 12.42 3.34 10.76
CA PRO A 135 13.31 4.51 10.72
C PRO A 135 13.39 5.21 9.36
N ALA A 136 13.30 4.45 8.25
CA ALA A 136 13.37 5.01 6.91
C ALA A 136 12.02 5.56 6.39
N LEU A 137 10.90 5.31 7.10
CA LEU A 137 9.58 5.78 6.70
C LEU A 137 9.43 7.28 6.92
N ALA A 138 9.44 8.04 5.85
CA ALA A 138 9.45 9.50 5.88
C ALA A 138 8.07 10.15 5.85
N ALA A 139 7.07 9.50 5.23
CA ALA A 139 5.70 9.98 5.14
C ALA A 139 4.77 8.86 4.63
N ILE A 140 3.46 9.01 4.86
CA ILE A 140 2.45 8.12 4.29
C ILE A 140 1.34 8.91 3.59
N ALA A 141 0.76 8.29 2.55
CA ALA A 141 -0.40 8.82 1.84
C ALA A 141 -1.47 7.72 1.67
N PRO A 142 -2.19 7.35 2.75
CA PRO A 142 -3.24 6.34 2.69
C PRO A 142 -4.45 6.84 1.90
N ILE A 143 -4.99 6.00 1.02
CA ILE A 143 -6.12 6.31 0.14
C ILE A 143 -7.25 5.32 0.43
N HIS A 144 -8.46 5.81 0.66
CA HIS A 144 -9.65 4.97 0.91
C HIS A 144 -9.39 3.90 1.98
N TRP A 145 -9.01 4.32 3.17
CA TRP A 145 -8.57 3.52 4.30
C TRP A 145 -9.46 3.72 5.52
N SER A 146 -9.35 2.84 6.52
CA SER A 146 -10.08 2.98 7.77
C SER A 146 -9.15 3.22 8.97
N HIS A 147 -9.66 3.96 9.94
CA HIS A 147 -9.05 4.17 11.24
C HIS A 147 -9.55 3.18 12.31
N ASP A 148 -10.67 2.50 12.07
CA ASP A 148 -11.29 1.55 13.00
C ASP A 148 -11.90 0.37 12.24
N ARG A 149 -11.27 -0.79 12.34
CA ARG A 149 -11.65 -2.03 11.67
C ARG A 149 -12.98 -2.63 12.12
N TYR A 150 -13.62 -2.06 13.14
CA TYR A 150 -14.91 -2.53 13.65
C TYR A 150 -16.06 -1.53 13.49
N ASN A 151 -15.76 -0.25 13.39
CA ASN A 151 -16.79 0.77 13.25
C ASN A 151 -16.87 1.40 11.87
N CYS A 152 -15.79 1.31 11.08
CA CYS A 152 -15.68 1.98 9.78
C CYS A 152 -14.86 1.14 8.81
N ASP A 153 -15.31 -0.09 8.51
CA ASP A 153 -14.56 -1.02 7.66
C ASP A 153 -15.47 -1.84 6.74
N VAL A 154 -14.87 -2.56 5.80
CA VAL A 154 -15.55 -3.51 4.91
C VAL A 154 -16.27 -4.62 5.67
N HIS A 155 -15.78 -4.99 6.85
CA HIS A 155 -16.36 -6.04 7.68
C HIS A 155 -17.51 -5.55 8.54
N TYR A 156 -17.33 -4.38 9.18
CA TYR A 156 -18.26 -3.81 10.14
C TYR A 156 -18.36 -2.30 10.00
N VAL A 157 -19.57 -1.77 10.08
CA VAL A 157 -19.85 -0.34 10.19
C VAL A 157 -20.71 -0.12 11.43
N GLY A 158 -20.21 0.68 12.37
CA GLY A 158 -20.88 0.90 13.65
C GLY A 158 -21.11 -0.40 14.44
N GLY A 159 -20.25 -1.40 14.28
CA GLY A 159 -20.41 -2.72 14.89
C GLY A 159 -21.43 -3.64 14.20
N CYS A 160 -22.06 -3.19 13.11
CA CYS A 160 -22.97 -4.00 12.30
C CYS A 160 -22.20 -4.69 11.14
N PRO A 161 -22.35 -6.02 10.96
CA PRO A 161 -21.67 -6.72 9.87
C PRO A 161 -22.17 -6.25 8.51
N GLN A 162 -21.24 -6.00 7.59
CA GLN A 162 -21.51 -5.64 6.21
C GLN A 162 -21.69 -6.91 5.36
N VAL A 163 -22.90 -7.50 5.39
CA VAL A 163 -23.17 -8.83 4.83
C VAL A 163 -22.80 -8.93 3.34
N LEU A 164 -23.15 -7.93 2.53
CA LEU A 164 -22.83 -7.94 1.10
C LEU A 164 -21.31 -7.92 0.86
N GLN A 165 -20.59 -7.05 1.54
CA GLN A 165 -19.14 -6.95 1.44
C GLN A 165 -18.44 -8.20 1.99
N SER A 166 -18.99 -8.77 3.07
CA SER A 166 -18.45 -9.99 3.69
C SER A 166 -18.61 -11.25 2.84
N VAL A 167 -19.32 -11.19 1.71
CA VAL A 167 -19.45 -12.30 0.76
C VAL A 167 -18.68 -12.02 -0.52
N SER A 168 -18.86 -10.83 -1.11
CA SER A 168 -18.29 -10.51 -2.42
C SER A 168 -16.76 -10.36 -2.37
N TRP A 169 -16.25 -9.51 -1.48
CA TRP A 169 -14.82 -9.24 -1.39
C TRP A 169 -14.01 -10.44 -0.88
N PRO A 170 -14.39 -11.14 0.20
CA PRO A 170 -13.71 -12.37 0.62
C PRO A 170 -13.73 -13.47 -0.44
N GLY A 171 -14.80 -13.56 -1.22
CA GLY A 171 -14.88 -14.47 -2.36
C GLY A 171 -13.81 -14.18 -3.42
N SER A 172 -13.62 -12.90 -3.77
CA SER A 172 -12.54 -12.48 -4.67
C SER A 172 -11.17 -12.82 -4.09
N MET A 173 -10.93 -12.55 -2.80
CA MET A 173 -9.66 -12.86 -2.14
C MET A 173 -9.32 -14.35 -2.13
N ILE A 174 -10.33 -15.23 -1.93
CA ILE A 174 -10.13 -16.68 -2.04
C ILE A 174 -9.68 -17.08 -3.45
N VAL A 175 -10.31 -16.50 -4.47
CA VAL A 175 -9.95 -16.76 -5.88
C VAL A 175 -8.54 -16.26 -6.17
N GLU A 176 -8.20 -15.03 -5.82
CA GLU A 176 -6.88 -14.44 -6.07
C GLU A 176 -5.76 -15.20 -5.37
N ASN A 177 -5.99 -15.63 -4.12
CA ASN A 177 -5.01 -16.45 -3.38
C ASN A 177 -4.85 -17.86 -3.94
N ALA A 178 -5.85 -18.37 -4.66
CA ALA A 178 -5.77 -19.68 -5.33
C ALA A 178 -5.05 -19.62 -6.68
N LEU A 179 -4.79 -18.43 -7.23
CA LEU A 179 -4.09 -18.29 -8.51
C LEU A 179 -2.59 -18.63 -8.37
N PRO A 180 -1.98 -19.19 -9.43
CA PRO A 180 -0.56 -19.55 -9.42
C PRO A 180 0.35 -18.30 -9.41
N PRO A 181 1.59 -18.40 -8.92
CA PRO A 181 2.61 -17.37 -9.18
C PRO A 181 2.96 -17.30 -10.66
N ASP A 182 3.65 -16.26 -11.10
CA ASP A 182 4.15 -16.16 -12.47
C ASP A 182 5.40 -17.06 -12.65
N PRO A 183 5.32 -18.11 -13.49
CA PRO A 183 6.44 -19.03 -13.69
C PRO A 183 7.66 -18.37 -14.35
N THR A 184 7.49 -17.24 -15.05
CA THR A 184 8.61 -16.50 -15.66
C THR A 184 9.42 -15.73 -14.61
N ILE A 185 8.81 -15.43 -13.47
CA ILE A 185 9.44 -14.76 -12.34
C ILE A 185 10.02 -15.77 -11.35
N VAL A 186 9.21 -16.71 -10.89
CA VAL A 186 9.64 -17.65 -9.85
C VAL A 186 10.39 -18.87 -10.39
N GLY A 187 10.32 -19.14 -11.70
CA GLY A 187 10.86 -20.34 -12.33
C GLY A 187 9.96 -21.57 -12.15
N LEU A 188 10.04 -22.50 -13.12
CA LEU A 188 9.14 -23.67 -13.16
C LEU A 188 9.25 -24.58 -11.94
N ALA A 189 10.44 -24.73 -11.36
CA ALA A 189 10.63 -25.58 -10.18
C ALA A 189 9.94 -25.02 -8.94
N ALA A 190 10.02 -23.71 -8.72
CA ALA A 190 9.36 -23.05 -7.58
C ALA A 190 7.86 -22.85 -7.82
N PHE A 191 7.45 -22.66 -9.06
CA PHE A 191 6.05 -22.44 -9.46
C PHE A 191 5.09 -23.49 -8.89
N GLU A 192 5.33 -24.77 -9.17
CA GLU A 192 4.46 -25.85 -8.73
C GLU A 192 4.46 -25.99 -7.19
N LEU A 193 5.62 -25.88 -6.58
CA LEU A 193 5.76 -25.99 -5.12
C LEU A 193 5.01 -24.87 -4.39
N LEU A 194 5.23 -23.62 -4.80
CA LEU A 194 4.57 -22.46 -4.20
C LEU A 194 3.06 -22.53 -4.38
N TRP A 195 2.59 -22.87 -5.57
CA TRP A 195 1.16 -22.95 -5.84
C TRP A 195 0.48 -24.04 -5.04
N ARG A 196 1.02 -25.26 -5.05
CA ARG A 196 0.49 -26.38 -4.24
C ARG A 196 0.45 -26.02 -2.76
N ARG A 197 1.48 -25.38 -2.26
CA ARG A 197 1.55 -24.95 -0.86
C ARG A 197 0.44 -23.95 -0.54
N ARG A 198 0.24 -22.94 -1.38
CA ARG A 198 -0.84 -21.95 -1.19
C ARG A 198 -2.21 -22.58 -1.20
N LEU A 199 -2.49 -23.46 -2.17
CA LEU A 199 -3.77 -24.18 -2.25
C LEU A 199 -4.05 -25.05 -1.00
N ALA A 200 -3.01 -25.61 -0.37
CA ALA A 200 -3.15 -26.47 0.78
C ALA A 200 -3.20 -25.71 2.12
N GLU A 201 -2.45 -24.62 2.25
CA GLU A 201 -2.18 -24.00 3.55
C GLU A 201 -2.86 -22.64 3.75
N THR A 202 -3.35 -21.95 2.68
CA THR A 202 -4.02 -20.64 2.84
C THR A 202 -5.31 -20.81 3.64
N PRO A 203 -5.44 -20.13 4.79
CA PRO A 203 -6.62 -20.24 5.63
C PRO A 203 -7.88 -19.67 4.96
N GLN A 204 -9.04 -20.13 5.43
CA GLN A 204 -10.34 -19.58 5.00
C GLN A 204 -10.66 -18.32 5.82
N TRP A 205 -10.12 -17.19 5.43
CA TRP A 205 -10.27 -15.91 6.13
C TRP A 205 -11.72 -15.52 6.45
N PRO A 206 -12.71 -15.69 5.51
CA PRO A 206 -14.08 -15.31 5.80
C PRO A 206 -14.67 -16.00 7.03
N LEU A 207 -14.24 -17.25 7.30
CA LEU A 207 -14.68 -17.97 8.49
C LEU A 207 -14.11 -17.36 9.77
N ASN A 208 -12.87 -16.87 9.71
CA ASN A 208 -12.25 -16.19 10.84
C ASN A 208 -12.97 -14.88 11.16
N TRP A 209 -13.23 -14.08 10.14
CA TRP A 209 -13.93 -12.80 10.27
C TRP A 209 -15.37 -12.97 10.76
N ALA A 210 -16.12 -13.92 10.19
CA ALA A 210 -17.51 -14.18 10.56
C ALA A 210 -17.67 -14.65 12.02
N ARG A 211 -16.67 -15.33 12.60
CA ARG A 211 -16.69 -15.79 13.99
C ARG A 211 -16.45 -14.64 15.00
N ARG A 212 -15.84 -13.55 14.59
CA ARG A 212 -15.42 -12.45 15.47
C ARG A 212 -16.40 -11.30 15.47
N GLN A 213 -17.60 -11.54 15.99
CA GLN A 213 -18.72 -10.59 15.95
C GLN A 213 -18.67 -9.50 17.02
N ARG A 214 -17.64 -9.49 17.87
CA ARG A 214 -17.45 -8.48 18.91
C ARG A 214 -16.15 -7.77 18.72
N ARG A 215 -16.06 -6.50 19.14
CA ARG A 215 -14.83 -5.71 19.12
C ARG A 215 -13.79 -6.25 20.11
N ASP A 216 -13.15 -7.33 19.75
CA ASP A 216 -12.07 -7.99 20.51
C ASP A 216 -10.67 -7.48 20.09
N GLY A 217 -9.62 -8.15 20.57
CA GLY A 217 -8.22 -7.84 20.22
C GLY A 217 -7.93 -7.93 18.73
N TYR A 218 -8.64 -8.78 17.99
CA TYR A 218 -8.48 -8.93 16.54
C TYR A 218 -8.84 -7.64 15.78
N TRP A 219 -10.00 -7.03 16.09
CA TRP A 219 -10.44 -5.80 15.44
C TRP A 219 -9.73 -4.55 15.97
N LYS A 220 -9.18 -4.60 17.20
CA LYS A 220 -8.34 -3.54 17.74
C LYS A 220 -6.96 -3.54 17.09
N HIS A 221 -6.43 -4.71 16.72
CA HIS A 221 -5.19 -4.81 15.96
C HIS A 221 -5.38 -4.11 14.61
N GLY A 222 -4.44 -3.24 14.26
CA GLY A 222 -4.49 -2.45 13.03
C GLY A 222 -5.45 -1.26 13.04
N SER A 223 -6.24 -1.07 14.11
CA SER A 223 -7.11 0.10 14.24
C SER A 223 -6.36 1.28 14.84
N LEU A 224 -6.13 2.33 14.03
CA LEU A 224 -5.39 3.53 14.44
C LEU A 224 -6.12 4.31 15.58
N CYS A 225 -7.44 4.23 15.64
CA CYS A 225 -8.23 4.87 16.70
C CYS A 225 -7.88 4.41 18.12
N GLN A 226 -7.11 3.34 18.29
CA GLN A 226 -6.60 2.92 19.60
C GLN A 226 -5.51 3.86 20.13
N ASP A 227 -4.67 4.40 19.25
CA ASP A 227 -3.61 5.32 19.61
C ASP A 227 -3.16 6.16 18.41
N TRP A 228 -3.76 7.33 18.23
CA TRP A 228 -3.40 8.28 17.18
C TRP A 228 -1.97 8.83 17.31
N SER A 229 -1.42 8.81 18.52
CA SER A 229 -0.06 9.30 18.79
C SER A 229 1.03 8.35 18.31
N SER A 230 0.68 7.10 17.96
CA SER A 230 1.63 6.09 17.49
C SER A 230 2.27 6.44 16.14
N ILE A 231 1.59 7.16 15.26
CA ILE A 231 2.16 7.59 13.97
C ILE A 231 3.19 8.71 14.18
N GLY A 232 4.43 8.43 13.77
CA GLY A 232 5.56 9.36 13.92
C GLY A 232 5.92 10.18 12.67
N CYS A 233 5.25 9.98 11.54
CA CYS A 233 5.56 10.65 10.27
C CYS A 233 4.37 11.49 9.75
N PRO A 234 4.60 12.45 8.82
CA PRO A 234 3.55 13.19 8.15
C PRO A 234 2.56 12.28 7.39
N VAL A 235 1.28 12.65 7.43
CA VAL A 235 0.18 11.92 6.76
C VAL A 235 -0.56 12.83 5.77
N PHE A 236 -0.73 12.36 4.53
CA PHE A 236 -1.61 12.96 3.55
C PHE A 236 -2.71 11.97 3.16
N ALA A 237 -3.83 11.96 3.89
CA ALA A 237 -4.93 11.06 3.65
C ALA A 237 -5.79 11.50 2.46
N ILE A 238 -6.25 10.53 1.65
CA ILE A 238 -7.14 10.77 0.52
C ILE A 238 -8.39 9.90 0.70
N GLY A 239 -9.57 10.53 0.58
CA GLY A 239 -10.87 9.86 0.71
C GLY A 239 -11.88 10.33 -0.32
N GLY A 240 -13.01 9.64 -0.41
CA GLY A 240 -14.11 9.98 -1.29
C GLY A 240 -15.44 10.04 -0.57
N TRP A 241 -16.25 11.07 -0.88
CA TRP A 241 -17.59 11.20 -0.29
C TRP A 241 -18.57 10.08 -0.67
N LEU A 242 -18.25 9.32 -1.74
CA LEU A 242 -19.03 8.17 -2.19
C LEU A 242 -18.39 6.84 -1.76
N ASP A 243 -17.41 6.91 -0.86
CA ASP A 243 -16.73 5.76 -0.26
C ASP A 243 -17.12 5.59 1.20
N SER A 244 -17.20 4.35 1.67
CA SER A 244 -17.46 4.02 3.08
C SER A 244 -16.35 4.46 4.04
N TYR A 245 -15.18 4.84 3.54
CA TYR A 245 -14.00 5.21 4.34
C TYR A 245 -13.75 6.72 4.44
N ALA A 246 -14.70 7.57 4.02
CA ALA A 246 -14.56 9.03 4.09
C ALA A 246 -14.28 9.53 5.52
N ASP A 247 -14.85 8.88 6.52
CA ASP A 247 -14.73 9.25 7.95
C ASP A 247 -13.28 9.20 8.43
N ALA A 248 -12.46 8.28 7.93
CA ALA A 248 -11.07 8.17 8.35
C ALA A 248 -10.24 9.43 8.11
N CYS A 249 -10.56 10.19 7.04
CA CYS A 249 -9.93 11.47 6.78
C CYS A 249 -10.31 12.54 7.80
N LEU A 250 -11.57 12.56 8.24
CA LEU A 250 -12.08 13.51 9.22
C LEU A 250 -11.53 13.20 10.62
N GLU A 251 -11.56 11.94 11.01
CA GLU A 251 -11.02 11.44 12.27
C GLU A 251 -9.51 11.70 12.37
N LEU A 252 -8.76 11.51 11.27
CA LEU A 252 -7.35 11.88 11.22
C LEU A 252 -7.15 13.38 11.49
N LEU A 253 -7.96 14.25 10.88
CA LEU A 253 -7.85 15.69 11.07
C LEU A 253 -8.20 16.12 12.50
N GLU A 254 -9.14 15.44 13.13
CA GLU A 254 -9.56 15.73 14.50
C GLU A 254 -8.58 15.21 15.55
N HIS A 255 -8.17 13.96 15.44
CA HIS A 255 -7.45 13.25 16.50
C HIS A 255 -5.94 13.07 16.25
N GLY A 256 -5.46 13.15 15.02
CA GLY A 256 -4.05 12.98 14.71
C GLY A 256 -3.17 14.06 15.37
N SER A 257 -2.02 13.68 15.90
CA SER A 257 -1.02 14.59 16.51
C SER A 257 0.13 14.94 15.57
N MET A 258 0.37 14.14 14.52
CA MET A 258 1.41 14.35 13.52
C MET A 258 1.03 15.45 12.51
N PRO A 259 1.98 16.00 11.74
CA PRO A 259 1.66 16.82 10.57
C PRO A 259 0.73 16.07 9.62
N ARG A 260 -0.46 16.61 9.38
CA ARG A 260 -1.51 15.92 8.65
C ARG A 260 -2.28 16.81 7.70
N ARG A 261 -2.77 16.20 6.62
CA ARG A 261 -3.67 16.80 5.65
C ARG A 261 -4.61 15.74 5.12
N ALA A 262 -5.77 16.16 4.65
CA ALA A 262 -6.71 15.32 3.96
C ALA A 262 -7.20 15.97 2.68
N LEU A 263 -7.49 15.15 1.67
CA LEU A 263 -8.17 15.51 0.45
C LEU A 263 -9.38 14.59 0.30
N ILE A 264 -10.58 15.15 0.32
CA ILE A 264 -11.82 14.39 0.13
C ILE A 264 -12.51 14.94 -1.12
N GLY A 265 -12.84 14.05 -2.06
CA GLY A 265 -13.46 14.43 -3.32
C GLY A 265 -14.70 13.59 -3.66
N PRO A 266 -15.36 13.85 -4.80
CA PRO A 266 -16.56 13.14 -5.22
C PRO A 266 -16.22 11.77 -5.82
N TRP A 267 -15.48 10.94 -5.10
CA TRP A 267 -15.01 9.63 -5.53
C TRP A 267 -15.63 8.52 -4.72
N GLY A 268 -15.82 7.35 -5.33
CA GLY A 268 -16.08 6.09 -4.65
C GLY A 268 -14.80 5.34 -4.32
N HIS A 269 -14.93 4.12 -3.79
CA HIS A 269 -13.82 3.29 -3.31
C HIS A 269 -12.74 2.98 -4.38
N ALA A 270 -13.15 2.77 -5.62
CA ALA A 270 -12.21 2.53 -6.71
C ALA A 270 -11.41 3.79 -7.13
N GLY A 271 -11.64 4.90 -6.46
CA GLY A 271 -10.94 6.14 -6.70
C GLY A 271 -11.19 6.72 -8.08
N ARG A 272 -10.23 7.52 -8.53
CA ARG A 272 -10.21 8.30 -9.75
C ARG A 272 -10.39 7.50 -11.05
N ILE A 273 -10.07 6.23 -11.07
CA ILE A 273 -9.82 5.47 -12.29
C ILE A 273 -11.06 4.72 -12.78
N THR A 274 -11.92 4.29 -11.86
CA THR A 274 -13.14 3.52 -12.18
C THR A 274 -14.43 4.26 -11.85
N ALA A 275 -14.37 5.44 -11.25
CA ALA A 275 -15.55 6.27 -11.09
C ALA A 275 -16.08 6.64 -12.49
N GLY A 276 -17.34 6.30 -12.75
CA GLY A 276 -18.05 6.69 -13.97
C GLY A 276 -17.94 8.20 -14.28
N PRO A 277 -18.73 8.78 -15.22
CA PRO A 277 -18.47 10.07 -15.83
C PRO A 277 -18.56 11.28 -14.88
N GLY A 278 -17.86 11.23 -13.76
CA GLY A 278 -17.57 12.37 -12.90
C GLY A 278 -16.31 13.12 -13.37
N PRO A 279 -16.09 14.35 -12.89
CA PRO A 279 -14.89 15.09 -13.26
C PRO A 279 -13.67 14.26 -12.85
N ARG A 280 -12.85 13.90 -13.82
CA ARG A 280 -11.55 13.25 -13.58
C ARG A 280 -10.68 14.24 -12.84
N SER A 281 -10.67 14.19 -11.51
CA SER A 281 -9.76 15.00 -10.77
C SER A 281 -8.36 14.44 -10.97
N THR A 282 -7.46 15.29 -11.30
CA THR A 282 -6.05 15.02 -11.45
C THR A 282 -5.40 14.96 -10.06
N THR A 283 -5.64 13.92 -9.25
CA THR A 283 -4.84 13.73 -8.03
C THR A 283 -3.35 13.62 -8.38
N ALA A 284 -3.01 13.13 -9.57
CA ALA A 284 -1.65 13.20 -10.10
C ALA A 284 -1.17 14.64 -10.39
N ARG A 285 -2.07 15.64 -10.51
CA ARG A 285 -1.69 17.05 -10.63
C ARG A 285 -1.73 17.82 -9.31
N CYS A 286 -2.06 17.20 -8.21
CA CYS A 286 -1.70 17.74 -6.90
C CYS A 286 -0.20 17.51 -6.68
N SER A 287 0.62 18.15 -7.53
CA SER A 287 2.03 18.33 -7.27
C SER A 287 2.18 18.92 -5.86
N PRO A 288 3.18 18.53 -5.08
CA PRO A 288 3.51 19.17 -3.81
C PRO A 288 3.61 20.70 -3.91
N THR A 289 3.84 21.24 -5.10
CA THR A 289 3.90 22.67 -5.41
C THR A 289 2.54 23.34 -5.55
N SER A 290 1.46 22.62 -5.92
CA SER A 290 0.15 23.24 -6.14
C SER A 290 -0.64 23.52 -4.86
N LEU A 291 -0.24 22.93 -3.73
CA LEU A 291 -0.94 23.09 -2.46
C LEU A 291 -0.35 24.17 -1.55
N GLY A 292 0.64 24.96 -2.00
CA GLY A 292 1.22 26.08 -1.23
C GLY A 292 1.79 25.67 0.14
N ALA A 293 1.90 24.39 0.38
CA ALA A 293 2.30 23.82 1.63
C ALA A 293 3.80 23.56 1.63
N ARG A 294 4.50 24.27 2.47
CA ARG A 294 5.86 23.88 2.86
C ARG A 294 5.78 22.55 3.61
N TRP A 295 5.83 21.45 2.87
CA TRP A 295 6.46 20.26 3.42
C TRP A 295 7.88 20.70 3.80
N PRO A 296 8.44 20.18 4.91
CA PRO A 296 9.87 20.38 5.15
C PRO A 296 10.55 20.07 3.82
N SER A 297 11.15 21.09 3.21
CA SER A 297 11.76 21.00 1.89
C SER A 297 12.65 19.77 1.89
N ILE A 298 12.35 18.80 1.04
CA ILE A 298 13.26 17.69 0.76
C ILE A 298 14.52 18.40 0.24
N PRO A 299 15.66 18.33 0.94
CA PRO A 299 16.88 18.94 0.44
C PRO A 299 17.15 18.35 -0.93
N SER A 300 17.28 19.20 -1.95
CA SER A 300 17.74 18.78 -3.27
C SER A 300 19.06 18.03 -3.07
N PRO A 301 19.27 16.87 -3.72
CA PRO A 301 20.54 16.20 -3.66
C PRO A 301 21.61 17.16 -4.14
N THR A 302 22.58 17.47 -3.26
CA THR A 302 23.76 18.25 -3.62
C THR A 302 24.57 17.37 -4.59
N PRO A 303 24.91 17.82 -5.78
CA PRO A 303 25.78 17.05 -6.65
C PRO A 303 27.12 16.89 -5.93
N SER A 304 27.49 15.65 -5.63
CA SER A 304 28.82 15.31 -5.17
C SER A 304 29.78 15.60 -6.34
N ARG A 305 30.58 16.63 -6.19
CA ARG A 305 31.76 16.82 -7.05
C ARG A 305 32.79 15.75 -6.66
N HIS A 306 32.94 14.77 -7.50
CA HIS A 306 34.23 14.11 -7.71
C HIS A 306 34.30 13.59 -9.14
#